data_9454557ca8ffadce44ad06ad2001bbd1
#
_entry.id   9454557ca8ffadce44ad06ad2001bbd1
#
_cell.length_a   1.000
_cell.length_b   1.000
_cell.length_c   1.000
_cell.angle_alpha   90.00
_cell.angle_beta   90.00
_cell.angle_gamma   90.00
#
_symmetry.space_group_name_H-M   'P 1'
#
loop_
_entity.id
_entity.type
_entity.pdbx_description
1 polymer ?
#
loop_
_entity_poly.entity_id
_entity_poly.type
_entity_poly.pdbx_seq_one_letter_code
_entity_poly.pdbx_strand_id
1 'polypeptide(L)'
;NIGLSMQSVNLDTLESVKRKNWTTQQYIDFANENHKRGKPISSEMIIPLPGETEKTFFKGVKFLMENNVRTDTFTLMMLCGTDLGRDEAIKKFKMKAKFRVLAKQFGEYFDKKILEIEKICVETNTMSFQNYLNCRNYNFILQLLCHPIFRPIYKLTQKIGISWYN
;
A
#
# COMPACT_ATOMS: atom_id res chain seq x y z
N ASN A 1 18.13 1.67 1.54
CA ASN A 1 16.77 2.03 1.18
C ASN A 1 16.14 2.80 2.33
N ILE A 2 15.52 3.93 2.04
CA ILE A 2 14.81 4.74 3.04
C ILE A 2 13.32 4.54 2.81
N GLY A 3 12.61 4.04 3.81
CA GLY A 3 11.16 3.84 3.77
C GLY A 3 10.42 5.07 4.28
N LEU A 4 9.43 5.52 3.53
CA LEU A 4 8.44 6.52 3.94
C LEU A 4 7.09 5.85 4.00
N SER A 5 6.41 5.91 5.13
CA SER A 5 5.09 5.30 5.28
C SER A 5 4.00 6.33 5.01
N MET A 6 3.65 6.52 3.73
CA MET A 6 2.61 7.48 3.33
C MET A 6 1.20 6.95 3.59
N GLN A 7 0.98 5.66 3.44
CA GLN A 7 -0.27 4.91 3.56
C GLN A 7 -1.37 5.33 2.57
N SER A 8 -1.60 6.62 2.37
CA SER A 8 -2.49 7.22 1.38
C SER A 8 -2.05 8.64 1.06
N VAL A 9 -2.40 9.14 -0.13
CA VAL A 9 -2.27 10.57 -0.51
C VAL A 9 -3.61 11.31 -0.37
N ASN A 10 -4.70 10.59 -0.10
CA ASN A 10 -6.03 11.17 0.04
C ASN A 10 -6.22 11.71 1.46
N LEU A 11 -6.47 13.02 1.58
CA LEU A 11 -6.66 13.69 2.86
C LEU A 11 -7.85 13.14 3.65
N ASP A 12 -8.98 12.86 2.97
CA ASP A 12 -10.17 12.29 3.61
C ASP A 12 -9.88 10.90 4.22
N THR A 13 -9.06 10.11 3.52
CA THR A 13 -8.59 8.81 4.03
C THR A 13 -7.72 9.00 5.27
N LEU A 14 -6.74 9.91 5.21
CA LEU A 14 -5.84 10.18 6.34
C LEU A 14 -6.61 10.68 7.57
N GLU A 15 -7.58 11.57 7.38
CA GLU A 15 -8.46 12.05 8.44
C GLU A 15 -9.28 10.91 9.04
N SER A 16 -9.87 10.06 8.19
CA SER A 16 -10.68 8.90 8.63
C SER A 16 -9.91 7.93 9.52
N VAL A 17 -8.58 7.81 9.30
CA VAL A 17 -7.69 6.96 10.11
C VAL A 17 -6.88 7.75 11.14
N LYS A 18 -7.21 9.03 11.36
CA LYS A 18 -6.57 9.94 12.32
C LYS A 18 -5.06 10.07 12.11
N ARG A 19 -4.62 10.09 10.87
CA ARG A 19 -3.19 10.16 10.53
C ARG A 19 -2.85 11.52 9.94
N LYS A 20 -1.73 12.08 10.40
CA LYS A 20 -1.09 13.25 9.81
C LYS A 20 0.14 12.80 9.02
N ASN A 21 0.17 13.13 7.74
CA ASN A 21 1.34 12.94 6.89
C ASN A 21 2.07 14.27 6.68
N TRP A 22 3.27 14.18 6.15
CA TRP A 22 3.92 15.33 5.53
C TRP A 22 3.08 15.84 4.35
N THR A 23 3.29 17.09 4.00
CA THR A 23 2.71 17.64 2.77
C THR A 23 3.33 16.96 1.54
N THR A 24 2.59 16.97 0.43
CA THR A 24 3.09 16.45 -0.85
C THR A 24 4.44 17.06 -1.21
N GLN A 25 4.62 18.37 -0.99
CA GLN A 25 5.89 19.05 -1.28
C GLN A 25 7.04 18.54 -0.39
N GLN A 26 6.81 18.34 0.90
CA GLN A 26 7.83 17.78 1.79
C GLN A 26 8.28 16.38 1.36
N TYR A 27 7.34 15.53 0.87
CA TYR A 27 7.68 14.21 0.31
C TYR A 27 8.54 14.34 -0.95
N ILE A 28 8.21 15.25 -1.86
CA ILE A 28 8.96 15.50 -3.10
C ILE A 28 10.37 15.98 -2.77
N ASP A 29 10.50 16.96 -1.89
CA ASP A 29 11.79 17.56 -1.53
C ASP A 29 12.69 16.50 -0.88
N PHE A 30 12.15 15.71 0.03
CA PHE A 30 12.87 14.62 0.67
C PHE A 30 13.29 13.53 -0.33
N ALA A 31 12.41 13.16 -1.26
CA ALA A 31 12.72 12.20 -2.30
C ALA A 31 13.87 12.70 -3.18
N ASN A 32 13.77 13.95 -3.66
CA ASN A 32 14.78 14.55 -4.53
C ASN A 32 16.15 14.67 -3.84
N GLU A 33 16.18 15.08 -2.57
CA GLU A 33 17.44 15.18 -1.81
C GLU A 33 18.13 13.83 -1.66
N ASN A 34 17.37 12.78 -1.35
CA ASN A 34 17.95 11.45 -1.21
C ASN A 34 18.34 10.82 -2.55
N HIS A 35 17.61 11.07 -3.63
CA HIS A 35 17.99 10.64 -4.97
C HIS A 35 19.32 11.28 -5.41
N LYS A 36 19.55 12.56 -5.12
CA LYS A 36 20.84 13.23 -5.37
C LYS A 36 21.99 12.53 -4.65
N ARG A 37 21.73 11.96 -3.48
CA ARG A 37 22.70 11.18 -2.67
C ARG A 37 22.78 9.71 -3.10
N GLY A 38 22.13 9.30 -4.18
CA GLY A 38 22.10 7.92 -4.66
C GLY A 38 21.33 6.94 -3.78
N LYS A 39 20.50 7.44 -2.85
CA LYS A 39 19.71 6.60 -1.93
C LYS A 39 18.33 6.31 -2.51
N PRO A 40 17.98 5.03 -2.75
CA PRO A 40 16.65 4.68 -3.21
C PRO A 40 15.62 4.88 -2.10
N ILE A 41 14.44 5.38 -2.47
CA ILE A 41 13.32 5.63 -1.57
C ILE A 41 12.16 4.71 -1.91
N SER A 42 11.49 4.22 -0.89
CA SER A 42 10.22 3.50 -1.01
C SER A 42 9.16 4.10 -0.10
N SER A 43 7.91 3.95 -0.49
CA SER A 43 6.76 4.32 0.33
C SER A 43 5.78 3.17 0.42
N GLU A 44 5.13 3.07 1.56
CA GLU A 44 4.10 2.06 1.82
C GLU A 44 2.72 2.69 1.66
N MET A 45 1.85 2.00 0.92
CA MET A 45 0.43 2.28 0.80
C MET A 45 -0.36 1.16 1.48
N ILE A 46 -1.52 1.48 2.04
CA ILE A 46 -2.40 0.49 2.69
C ILE A 46 -3.79 0.54 2.04
N ILE A 47 -4.31 -0.62 1.67
CA ILE A 47 -5.66 -0.79 1.11
C ILE A 47 -6.42 -1.96 1.76
N PRO A 48 -7.76 -1.85 1.83
CA PRO A 48 -8.57 -0.64 1.67
C PRO A 48 -8.61 0.14 3.00
N LEU A 49 -8.10 1.36 3.02
CA LEU A 49 -8.33 2.23 4.17
C LEU A 49 -9.73 2.86 4.08
N PRO A 50 -10.41 3.15 5.22
CA PRO A 50 -11.62 3.95 5.22
C PRO A 50 -11.42 5.30 4.52
N GLY A 51 -12.34 5.66 3.61
CA GLY A 51 -12.21 6.85 2.78
C GLY A 51 -11.39 6.69 1.50
N GLU A 52 -10.59 5.61 1.37
CA GLU A 52 -9.86 5.30 0.14
C GLU A 52 -10.80 4.74 -0.92
N THR A 53 -10.58 5.15 -2.17
CA THR A 53 -11.25 4.61 -3.35
C THR A 53 -10.20 4.04 -4.32
N GLU A 54 -10.62 3.21 -5.26
CA GLU A 54 -9.74 2.74 -6.34
C GLU A 54 -9.06 3.93 -7.06
N LYS A 55 -9.85 4.98 -7.38
CA LYS A 55 -9.35 6.18 -8.05
C LYS A 55 -8.29 6.92 -7.24
N THR A 56 -8.51 7.11 -5.93
CA THR A 56 -7.55 7.82 -5.08
C THR A 56 -6.30 6.99 -4.81
N PHE A 57 -6.43 5.66 -4.72
CA PHE A 57 -5.29 4.76 -4.66
C PHE A 57 -4.41 4.87 -5.91
N PHE A 58 -4.99 4.78 -7.11
CA PHE A 58 -4.22 4.93 -8.35
C PHE A 58 -3.56 6.31 -8.47
N LYS A 59 -4.25 7.37 -8.04
CA LYS A 59 -3.65 8.72 -7.98
C LYS A 59 -2.42 8.73 -7.07
N GLY A 60 -2.48 8.06 -5.93
CA GLY A 60 -1.36 7.93 -4.99
C GLY A 60 -0.18 7.16 -5.58
N VAL A 61 -0.45 6.02 -6.22
CA VAL A 61 0.58 5.24 -6.89
C VAL A 61 1.24 6.05 -8.01
N LYS A 62 0.45 6.72 -8.84
CA LYS A 62 0.96 7.61 -9.89
C LYS A 62 1.89 8.67 -9.32
N PHE A 63 1.45 9.38 -8.29
CA PHE A 63 2.25 10.39 -7.61
C PHE A 63 3.62 9.85 -7.15
N LEU A 64 3.63 8.68 -6.51
CA LEU A 64 4.88 8.07 -6.05
C LEU A 64 5.80 7.67 -7.21
N MET A 65 5.24 7.07 -8.26
CA MET A 65 6.01 6.65 -9.44
C MET A 65 6.62 7.85 -10.19
N GLU A 66 5.86 8.93 -10.38
CA GLU A 66 6.33 10.15 -11.04
C GLU A 66 7.46 10.84 -10.27
N ASN A 67 7.55 10.62 -8.96
CA ASN A 67 8.64 11.10 -8.11
C ASN A 67 9.74 10.05 -7.86
N ASN A 68 9.78 8.99 -8.65
CA ASN A 68 10.75 7.88 -8.52
C ASN A 68 10.77 7.23 -7.13
N VAL A 69 9.64 7.21 -6.44
CA VAL A 69 9.47 6.53 -5.16
C VAL A 69 8.87 5.16 -5.42
N ARG A 70 9.60 4.10 -5.04
CA ARG A 70 9.07 2.74 -5.11
C ARG A 70 7.85 2.61 -4.18
N THR A 71 6.81 1.96 -4.67
CA THR A 71 5.57 1.77 -3.91
C THR A 71 5.38 0.31 -3.52
N ASP A 72 5.28 0.05 -2.23
CA ASP A 72 4.87 -1.22 -1.66
C ASP A 72 3.44 -1.09 -1.11
N THR A 73 2.52 -1.98 -1.51
CA THR A 73 1.13 -1.90 -1.09
C THR A 73 0.76 -3.07 -0.16
N PHE A 74 0.30 -2.73 1.03
CA PHE A 74 -0.13 -3.67 2.04
C PHE A 74 -1.65 -3.73 2.14
N THR A 75 -2.17 -4.87 2.58
CA THR A 75 -3.58 -4.99 2.93
C THR A 75 -3.79 -4.55 4.37
N LEU A 76 -4.86 -3.79 4.63
CA LEU A 76 -5.25 -3.38 5.97
C LEU A 76 -5.50 -4.61 6.85
N MET A 77 -4.68 -4.79 7.88
CA MET A 77 -4.88 -5.80 8.91
C MET A 77 -5.84 -5.27 9.97
N MET A 78 -6.82 -6.07 10.33
CA MET A 78 -7.81 -5.75 11.37
C MET A 78 -7.31 -6.30 12.71
N LEU A 79 -6.27 -5.68 13.25
CA LEU A 79 -5.60 -6.12 14.47
C LEU A 79 -6.45 -5.82 15.70
N CYS A 80 -6.54 -6.78 16.60
CA CYS A 80 -7.19 -6.60 17.91
C CYS A 80 -6.52 -5.45 18.68
N GLY A 81 -7.32 -4.62 19.34
CA GLY A 81 -6.83 -3.48 20.14
C GLY A 81 -6.52 -2.21 19.34
N THR A 82 -6.51 -2.26 18.00
CA THR A 82 -6.36 -1.05 17.17
C THR A 82 -7.71 -0.36 16.93
N ASP A 83 -7.67 0.95 16.64
CA ASP A 83 -8.91 1.72 16.36
C ASP A 83 -9.70 1.12 15.19
N LEU A 84 -9.02 0.69 14.12
CA LEU A 84 -9.68 0.08 12.94
C LEU A 84 -10.09 -1.37 13.15
N GLY A 85 -9.58 -2.04 14.19
CA GLY A 85 -9.97 -3.40 14.56
C GLY A 85 -11.21 -3.48 15.47
N ARG A 86 -11.71 -2.33 15.98
CA ARG A 86 -12.88 -2.27 16.87
C ARG A 86 -14.19 -2.40 16.10
N ASP A 87 -15.19 -2.97 16.74
CA ASP A 87 -16.52 -3.17 16.15
C ASP A 87 -17.19 -1.87 15.70
N GLU A 88 -16.95 -0.77 16.42
CA GLU A 88 -17.49 0.55 16.05
C GLU A 88 -16.94 1.02 14.71
N ALA A 89 -15.63 0.86 14.48
CA ALA A 89 -15.00 1.22 13.22
C ALA A 89 -15.46 0.29 12.08
N ILE A 90 -15.54 -1.01 12.34
CA ILE A 90 -16.03 -2.00 11.39
C ILE A 90 -17.44 -1.65 10.92
N LYS A 91 -18.34 -1.32 11.85
CA LYS A 91 -19.72 -0.90 11.55
C LYS A 91 -19.76 0.44 10.81
N LYS A 92 -19.04 1.45 11.32
CA LYS A 92 -18.99 2.81 10.75
C LYS A 92 -18.53 2.81 9.29
N PHE A 93 -17.48 2.08 8.98
CA PHE A 93 -16.89 2.04 7.65
C PHE A 93 -17.37 0.87 6.80
N LYS A 94 -18.35 0.08 7.28
CA LYS A 94 -18.89 -1.12 6.61
C LYS A 94 -17.79 -2.08 6.16
N MET A 95 -16.79 -2.28 7.01
CA MET A 95 -15.63 -3.08 6.68
C MET A 95 -15.99 -4.56 6.59
N LYS A 96 -15.58 -5.22 5.50
CA LYS A 96 -15.70 -6.69 5.35
C LYS A 96 -14.33 -7.34 5.48
N ALA A 97 -14.29 -8.40 6.27
CA ALA A 97 -13.07 -9.13 6.55
C ALA A 97 -13.01 -10.44 5.77
N LYS A 98 -11.78 -10.85 5.46
CA LYS A 98 -11.41 -12.23 5.11
C LYS A 98 -10.21 -12.67 5.93
N PHE A 99 -9.95 -13.96 5.96
CA PHE A 99 -8.77 -14.52 6.61
C PHE A 99 -7.81 -15.03 5.54
N ARG A 100 -6.51 -14.80 5.73
CA ARG A 100 -5.48 -15.39 4.90
C ARG A 100 -4.46 -16.14 5.77
N VAL A 101 -3.95 -17.25 5.24
CA VAL A 101 -2.86 -17.99 5.86
C VAL A 101 -1.55 -17.28 5.59
N LEU A 102 -0.72 -17.16 6.60
CA LEU A 102 0.63 -16.64 6.48
C LEU A 102 1.57 -17.81 6.13
N ALA A 103 1.86 -17.96 4.84
CA ALA A 103 2.53 -19.14 4.28
C ALA A 103 3.94 -19.43 4.85
N LYS A 104 4.57 -18.45 5.50
CA LYS A 104 5.91 -18.58 6.10
C LYS A 104 5.89 -18.62 7.63
N GLN A 105 4.71 -18.56 8.24
CA GLN A 105 4.54 -18.52 9.68
C GLN A 105 3.76 -19.76 10.11
N PHE A 106 4.51 -20.82 10.36
CA PHE A 106 3.99 -22.07 10.87
C PHE A 106 4.98 -22.66 11.89
N GLY A 107 4.48 -23.44 12.79
CA GLY A 107 5.30 -24.11 13.81
C GLY A 107 4.59 -25.30 14.37
N GLU A 108 5.34 -26.09 15.14
CA GLU A 108 4.81 -27.20 15.92
C GLU A 108 4.95 -26.85 17.40
N TYR A 109 3.84 -26.82 18.12
CA TYR A 109 3.77 -26.51 19.54
C TYR A 109 2.93 -27.58 20.24
N PHE A 110 3.52 -28.24 21.26
CA PHE A 110 2.83 -29.31 21.98
C PHE A 110 2.23 -30.38 21.06
N ASP A 111 3.03 -30.89 20.12
CA ASP A 111 2.65 -31.87 19.09
C ASP A 111 1.50 -31.43 18.15
N LYS A 112 1.20 -30.15 18.13
CA LYS A 112 0.19 -29.58 17.22
C LYS A 112 0.85 -28.68 16.18
N LYS A 113 0.56 -28.97 14.91
CA LYS A 113 0.96 -28.08 13.80
C LYS A 113 0.02 -26.88 13.75
N ILE A 114 0.62 -25.69 13.87
CA ILE A 114 -0.11 -24.41 13.86
C ILE A 114 0.31 -23.63 12.63
N LEU A 115 -0.68 -23.16 11.89
CA LEU A 115 -0.52 -22.18 10.81
C LEU A 115 -1.08 -20.85 11.29
N GLU A 116 -0.29 -19.79 11.19
CA GLU A 116 -0.78 -18.45 11.52
C GLU A 116 -1.70 -17.92 10.43
N ILE A 117 -2.75 -17.26 10.87
CA ILE A 117 -3.72 -16.60 10.01
C ILE A 117 -3.86 -15.15 10.45
N GLU A 118 -4.13 -14.27 9.50
CA GLU A 118 -4.44 -12.87 9.81
C GLU A 118 -5.81 -12.48 9.26
N LYS A 119 -6.51 -11.64 10.02
CA LYS A 119 -7.77 -11.03 9.60
C LYS A 119 -7.48 -9.75 8.84
N ILE A 120 -7.89 -9.71 7.57
CA ILE A 120 -7.66 -8.58 6.68
C ILE A 120 -8.97 -7.94 6.26
N CYS A 121 -8.95 -6.61 6.07
CA CYS A 121 -10.05 -5.90 5.43
C CYS A 121 -9.93 -6.04 3.91
N VAL A 122 -11.05 -6.31 3.24
CA VAL A 122 -11.10 -6.45 1.78
C VAL A 122 -12.16 -5.57 1.12
N GLU A 123 -12.98 -4.91 1.91
CA GLU A 123 -14.02 -4.00 1.44
C GLU A 123 -14.31 -2.95 2.52
N THR A 124 -14.64 -1.73 2.09
CA THR A 124 -15.13 -0.64 2.96
C THR A 124 -16.33 0.01 2.29
N ASN A 125 -16.93 1.02 2.94
CA ASN A 125 -18.00 1.81 2.34
C ASN A 125 -17.57 2.64 1.11
N THR A 126 -16.26 2.80 0.86
CA THR A 126 -15.69 3.59 -0.25
C THR A 126 -14.94 2.75 -1.28
N MET A 127 -14.61 1.49 -0.96
CA MET A 127 -13.90 0.57 -1.85
C MET A 127 -14.58 -0.80 -1.82
N SER A 128 -15.17 -1.23 -2.93
CA SER A 128 -15.75 -2.57 -3.07
C SER A 128 -14.67 -3.65 -3.11
N PHE A 129 -15.06 -4.91 -2.87
CA PHE A 129 -14.13 -6.04 -2.97
C PHE A 129 -13.50 -6.15 -4.37
N GLN A 130 -14.29 -5.87 -5.44
CA GLN A 130 -13.75 -5.88 -6.80
C GLN A 130 -12.70 -4.78 -7.01
N ASN A 131 -12.95 -3.57 -6.52
CA ASN A 131 -11.99 -2.46 -6.60
C ASN A 131 -10.72 -2.78 -5.81
N TYR A 132 -10.86 -3.41 -4.62
CA TYR A 132 -9.72 -3.91 -3.85
C TYR A 132 -8.89 -4.92 -4.66
N LEU A 133 -9.53 -5.87 -5.35
CA LEU A 133 -8.85 -6.85 -6.21
C LEU A 133 -8.12 -6.17 -7.36
N ASN A 134 -8.74 -5.18 -8.01
CA ASN A 134 -8.10 -4.39 -9.07
C ASN A 134 -6.83 -3.70 -8.56
N CYS A 135 -6.90 -3.05 -7.41
CA CYS A 135 -5.73 -2.43 -6.78
C CYS A 135 -4.64 -3.46 -6.44
N ARG A 136 -5.02 -4.65 -5.95
CA ARG A 136 -4.07 -5.74 -5.64
C ARG A 136 -3.40 -6.29 -6.89
N ASN A 137 -4.17 -6.51 -7.96
CA ASN A 137 -3.65 -6.98 -9.24
C ASN A 137 -2.68 -5.97 -9.83
N TYR A 138 -3.02 -4.67 -9.80
CA TYR A 138 -2.13 -3.61 -10.25
C TYR A 138 -0.83 -3.60 -9.45
N ASN A 139 -0.92 -3.67 -8.12
CA ASN A 139 0.27 -3.75 -7.27
C ASN A 139 1.15 -4.97 -7.60
N PHE A 140 0.53 -6.13 -7.86
CA PHE A 140 1.28 -7.32 -8.27
C PHE A 140 2.07 -7.08 -9.56
N ILE A 141 1.45 -6.48 -10.57
CA ILE A 141 2.12 -6.11 -11.82
C ILE A 141 3.27 -5.13 -11.55
N LEU A 142 3.04 -4.09 -10.73
CA LEU A 142 4.10 -3.14 -10.37
C LEU A 142 5.27 -3.82 -9.68
N GLN A 143 5.02 -4.71 -8.71
CA GLN A 143 6.10 -5.42 -8.02
C GLN A 143 6.90 -6.32 -9.00
N LEU A 144 6.22 -6.95 -9.94
CA LEU A 144 6.87 -7.74 -10.98
C LEU A 144 7.76 -6.85 -11.87
N LEU A 145 7.23 -5.73 -12.35
CA LEU A 145 7.95 -4.80 -13.23
C LEU A 145 9.09 -4.07 -12.51
N CYS A 146 8.94 -3.78 -11.21
CA CYS A 146 9.99 -3.18 -10.38
C CYS A 146 11.10 -4.17 -9.98
N HIS A 147 10.96 -5.46 -10.34
CA HIS A 147 12.00 -6.44 -10.08
C HIS A 147 13.31 -6.06 -10.80
N PRO A 148 14.50 -6.28 -10.18
CA PRO A 148 15.77 -5.86 -10.73
C PRO A 148 16.04 -6.29 -12.18
N ILE A 149 15.49 -7.43 -12.63
CA ILE A 149 15.63 -7.91 -14.01
C ILE A 149 15.04 -6.96 -15.06
N PHE A 150 13.97 -6.22 -14.71
CA PHE A 150 13.31 -5.27 -15.61
C PHE A 150 13.83 -3.83 -15.47
N ARG A 151 14.73 -3.58 -14.53
CA ARG A 151 15.28 -2.24 -14.26
C ARG A 151 15.93 -1.55 -15.47
N PRO A 152 16.67 -2.25 -16.37
CA PRO A 152 17.19 -1.63 -17.58
C PRO A 152 16.08 -1.13 -18.50
N ILE A 153 15.01 -1.92 -18.68
CA ILE A 153 13.85 -1.56 -19.51
C ILE A 153 13.15 -0.35 -18.91
N TYR A 154 12.89 -0.35 -17.60
CA TYR A 154 12.30 0.79 -16.90
C TYR A 154 13.09 2.09 -17.12
N LYS A 155 14.43 2.04 -16.99
CA LYS A 155 15.30 3.20 -17.24
C LYS A 155 15.24 3.67 -18.69
N LEU A 156 15.14 2.74 -19.65
CA LEU A 156 15.04 3.07 -21.06
C LEU A 156 13.71 3.78 -21.35
N THR A 157 12.59 3.25 -20.87
CA THR A 157 11.26 3.86 -21.07
C THR A 157 11.16 5.25 -20.43
N GLN A 158 11.76 5.46 -19.26
CA GLN A 158 11.86 6.80 -18.67
C GLN A 158 12.62 7.78 -19.57
N LYS A 159 13.74 7.36 -20.19
CA LYS A 159 14.52 8.21 -21.08
C LYS A 159 13.75 8.65 -22.33
N ILE A 160 12.84 7.82 -22.82
CA ILE A 160 12.00 8.11 -24.00
C ILE A 160 10.62 8.66 -23.63
N GLY A 161 10.42 9.02 -22.37
CA GLY A 161 9.18 9.67 -21.89
C GLY A 161 7.97 8.75 -21.76
N ILE A 162 8.17 7.42 -21.77
CA ILE A 162 7.07 6.46 -21.53
C ILE A 162 6.88 6.27 -20.01
N SER A 163 5.69 6.59 -19.53
CA SER A 163 5.29 6.33 -18.14
C SER A 163 4.83 4.88 -17.98
N TRP A 164 5.36 4.19 -16.99
CA TRP A 164 4.89 2.84 -16.63
C TRP A 164 3.57 2.84 -15.85
N TYR A 165 3.06 4.01 -15.54
CA TYR A 165 1.74 4.15 -14.95
C TYR A 165 0.62 3.97 -15.99
N ASN A 166 0.83 4.38 -17.21
CA ASN A 166 -0.10 4.25 -18.34
C ASN A 166 0.10 2.89 -19.01
#